data_53fc0ee7602ab8d53957f27db6dc0a79
#
_entry.id   53fc0ee7602ab8d53957f27db6dc0a79
#
_cell.length_a   1.000
_cell.length_b   1.000
_cell.length_c   1.000
_cell.angle_alpha   90.00
_cell.angle_beta   90.00
_cell.angle_gamma   90.00
#
_symmetry.space_group_name_H-M   'P 1'
#
loop_
_entity.id
_entity.type
_entity.pdbx_description
1 polymer ?
#
loop_
_entity_poly.entity_id
_entity_poly.type
_entity_poly.pdbx_seq_one_letter_code
_entity_poly.pdbx_strand_id
1 'polypeptide(L)'
;MRIVDVCAFYTPAGGGVKTYVERKLRAGAAAGHEIVVLAPGAEHGVRHFGRNARIVTIPGPAFPLDRAYRYFDDEPALHVALDALAPDMVEVSSPWTSATMVARWRGSAPRALVMHADPLAAYAYRWFGAVARRETIDRQFDWFWRHLRALDKRFDLIVCASRDLSRRLTAGGLERIVTEPMGVEPGIFSPTLRDEALRASLLERCALPSDATLLVSVGRFAPEKRWPMVVEAVTRAGYDRPVGLLLVGTGRECGRIQRATRGNPHICMVPPIGDRAALATLLASCDALVHGCEAETFCMVAAEARASGLPLIVPEAGGAADQLVPGEGIGYQPADTRSLAAALETFLAGSAAAYRARAAVAAPGVRTMDAHFADLFARYAALTPGIVDVA
;
A
#
# COMPACT_ATOMS: atom_id res chain seq x y z
N MET A 1 14.74 -22.46 2.42
CA MET A 1 13.41 -22.68 3.05
C MET A 1 12.33 -22.73 1.98
N ARG A 2 11.32 -23.58 2.19
CA ARG A 2 10.06 -23.53 1.44
C ARG A 2 9.05 -22.67 2.19
N ILE A 3 8.72 -21.51 1.64
CA ILE A 3 7.75 -20.56 2.20
C ILE A 3 6.45 -20.70 1.41
N VAL A 4 5.35 -21.01 2.09
CA VAL A 4 4.02 -21.10 1.48
C VAL A 4 3.18 -19.91 1.95
N ASP A 5 2.78 -19.05 1.00
CA ASP A 5 1.94 -17.87 1.24
C ASP A 5 0.48 -18.15 0.83
N VAL A 6 -0.40 -18.22 1.80
CA VAL A 6 -1.85 -18.34 1.60
C VAL A 6 -2.44 -16.96 1.35
N CYS A 7 -2.50 -16.56 0.08
CA CYS A 7 -2.85 -15.21 -0.35
C CYS A 7 -4.26 -15.14 -0.94
N ALA A 8 -5.26 -14.79 -0.10
CA ALA A 8 -6.66 -14.67 -0.52
C ALA A 8 -6.93 -13.51 -1.50
N PHE A 9 -6.07 -12.49 -1.52
CA PHE A 9 -6.27 -11.28 -2.36
C PHE A 9 -5.42 -11.26 -3.62
N TYR A 10 -4.74 -12.36 -3.96
CA TYR A 10 -4.06 -12.44 -5.25
C TYR A 10 -5.07 -12.64 -6.38
N THR A 11 -4.97 -11.82 -7.42
CA THR A 11 -5.66 -12.01 -8.70
C THR A 11 -4.76 -11.49 -9.83
N PRO A 12 -4.76 -12.15 -11.01
CA PRO A 12 -3.95 -11.70 -12.16
C PRO A 12 -4.23 -10.27 -12.61
N ALA A 13 -5.47 -9.77 -12.38
CA ALA A 13 -5.88 -8.40 -12.66
C ALA A 13 -5.71 -7.45 -11.45
N GLY A 14 -5.09 -7.92 -10.35
CA GLY A 14 -4.97 -7.18 -9.10
C GLY A 14 -3.97 -6.02 -9.14
N GLY A 15 -4.06 -5.15 -8.11
CA GLY A 15 -3.18 -3.99 -7.92
C GLY A 15 -1.98 -4.30 -7.03
N GLY A 16 -1.83 -3.55 -5.92
CA GLY A 16 -0.66 -3.60 -5.03
C GLY A 16 -0.32 -4.99 -4.47
N VAL A 17 -1.33 -5.80 -4.11
CA VAL A 17 -1.10 -7.17 -3.62
C VAL A 17 -0.46 -8.05 -4.70
N LYS A 18 -0.94 -7.96 -5.95
CA LYS A 18 -0.31 -8.67 -7.07
C LYS A 18 1.16 -8.29 -7.23
N THR A 19 1.43 -6.98 -7.25
CA THR A 19 2.80 -6.46 -7.38
C THR A 19 3.70 -6.97 -6.25
N TYR A 20 3.21 -6.94 -5.02
CA TYR A 20 3.93 -7.45 -3.85
C TYR A 20 4.22 -8.96 -3.98
N VAL A 21 3.22 -9.77 -4.31
CA VAL A 21 3.35 -11.23 -4.47
C VAL A 21 4.34 -11.59 -5.58
N GLU A 22 4.21 -10.97 -6.75
CA GLU A 22 5.11 -11.25 -7.88
C GLU A 22 6.57 -10.81 -7.58
N ARG A 23 6.75 -9.77 -6.77
CA ARG A 23 8.07 -9.37 -6.27
C ARG A 23 8.63 -10.36 -5.25
N LYS A 24 7.80 -10.83 -4.31
CA LYS A 24 8.19 -11.85 -3.32
C LYS A 24 8.66 -13.14 -4.00
N LEU A 25 7.94 -13.59 -5.04
CA LEU A 25 8.32 -14.77 -5.81
C LEU A 25 9.73 -14.64 -6.41
N ARG A 26 10.08 -13.46 -6.96
CA ARG A 26 11.40 -13.19 -7.53
C ARG A 26 12.48 -13.06 -6.46
N ALA A 27 12.21 -12.26 -5.42
CA ALA A 27 13.16 -12.01 -4.33
C ALA A 27 13.48 -13.31 -3.56
N GLY A 28 12.47 -14.14 -3.27
CA GLY A 28 12.66 -15.40 -2.59
C GLY A 28 13.48 -16.40 -3.42
N ALA A 29 13.20 -16.49 -4.73
CA ALA A 29 13.98 -17.34 -5.63
C ALA A 29 15.45 -16.87 -5.73
N ALA A 30 15.70 -15.56 -5.78
CA ALA A 30 17.04 -14.99 -5.77
C ALA A 30 17.78 -15.23 -4.45
N ALA A 31 17.05 -15.27 -3.33
CA ALA A 31 17.60 -15.61 -2.00
C ALA A 31 17.73 -17.12 -1.75
N GLY A 32 17.50 -17.98 -2.76
CA GLY A 32 17.61 -19.44 -2.63
C GLY A 32 16.43 -20.10 -1.91
N HIS A 33 15.30 -19.40 -1.75
CA HIS A 33 14.09 -19.96 -1.16
C HIS A 33 13.16 -20.51 -2.23
N GLU A 34 12.37 -21.52 -1.87
CA GLU A 34 11.22 -21.96 -2.66
C GLU A 34 9.98 -21.20 -2.17
N ILE A 35 9.38 -20.40 -3.05
CA ILE A 35 8.17 -19.62 -2.73
C ILE A 35 6.97 -20.21 -3.46
N VAL A 36 5.99 -20.67 -2.71
CA VAL A 36 4.71 -21.16 -3.24
C VAL A 36 3.57 -20.26 -2.74
N VAL A 37 2.87 -19.63 -3.66
CA VAL A 37 1.68 -18.85 -3.32
C VAL A 37 0.44 -19.71 -3.55
N LEU A 38 -0.32 -20.00 -2.51
CA LEU A 38 -1.66 -20.56 -2.62
C LEU A 38 -2.67 -19.45 -2.77
N ALA A 39 -3.40 -19.43 -3.87
CA ALA A 39 -4.41 -18.42 -4.16
C ALA A 39 -5.74 -19.06 -4.53
N PRO A 40 -6.90 -18.43 -4.22
CA PRO A 40 -8.18 -18.94 -4.69
C PRO A 40 -8.33 -18.68 -6.19
N GLY A 41 -8.76 -19.68 -6.94
CA GLY A 41 -8.95 -19.65 -8.39
C GLY A 41 -10.34 -20.11 -8.83
N ALA A 42 -10.61 -20.07 -10.14
CA ALA A 42 -11.80 -20.69 -10.71
C ALA A 42 -11.67 -22.22 -10.75
N GLU A 43 -10.44 -22.69 -10.92
CA GLU A 43 -10.06 -24.08 -11.05
C GLU A 43 -8.67 -24.32 -10.45
N HIS A 44 -8.31 -25.57 -10.28
CA HIS A 44 -6.93 -25.93 -9.93
C HIS A 44 -5.97 -25.54 -11.07
N GLY A 45 -4.85 -24.96 -10.69
CA GLY A 45 -3.83 -24.59 -11.66
C GLY A 45 -2.49 -24.32 -11.00
N VAL A 46 -1.42 -24.38 -11.80
CA VAL A 46 -0.05 -24.03 -11.37
C VAL A 46 0.54 -23.08 -12.39
N ARG A 47 1.02 -21.93 -11.93
CA ARG A 47 1.74 -20.96 -12.74
C ARG A 47 3.15 -20.77 -12.19
N HIS A 48 4.15 -21.10 -12.98
CA HIS A 48 5.55 -20.98 -12.60
C HIS A 48 6.10 -19.57 -12.86
N PHE A 49 6.97 -19.12 -11.96
CA PHE A 49 7.74 -17.86 -12.01
C PHE A 49 9.25 -18.14 -11.93
N GLY A 50 9.72 -19.17 -12.61
CA GLY A 50 11.06 -19.71 -12.54
C GLY A 50 11.09 -21.07 -11.84
N ARG A 51 12.31 -21.54 -11.49
CA ARG A 51 12.51 -22.89 -10.93
C ARG A 51 11.92 -23.07 -9.51
N ASN A 52 12.09 -22.06 -8.64
CA ASN A 52 11.76 -22.13 -7.23
C ASN A 52 10.59 -21.22 -6.83
N ALA A 53 9.79 -20.78 -7.78
CA ALA A 53 8.68 -19.86 -7.51
C ALA A 53 7.45 -20.23 -8.34
N ARG A 54 6.30 -20.40 -7.68
CA ARG A 54 5.03 -20.73 -8.34
C ARG A 54 3.82 -20.22 -7.59
N ILE A 55 2.74 -20.04 -8.31
CA ILE A 55 1.40 -19.82 -7.77
C ILE A 55 0.59 -21.08 -8.04
N VAL A 56 -0.04 -21.60 -7.02
CA VAL A 56 -0.96 -22.74 -7.07
C VAL A 56 -2.36 -22.22 -6.76
N THR A 57 -3.31 -22.44 -7.66
CA THR A 57 -4.69 -22.05 -7.43
C THR A 57 -5.51 -23.22 -6.91
N ILE A 58 -6.33 -22.93 -5.89
CA ILE A 58 -7.32 -23.83 -5.33
C ILE A 58 -8.70 -23.27 -5.70
N PRO A 59 -9.65 -24.08 -6.21
CA PRO A 59 -11.01 -23.62 -6.51
C PRO A 59 -11.63 -22.94 -5.31
N GLY A 60 -12.26 -21.80 -5.56
CA GLY A 60 -12.99 -21.05 -4.55
C GLY A 60 -14.04 -20.15 -5.19
N PRO A 61 -15.11 -19.78 -4.48
CA PRO A 61 -16.19 -18.98 -5.01
C PRO A 61 -15.73 -17.53 -5.27
N ALA A 62 -16.45 -16.86 -6.19
CA ALA A 62 -16.25 -15.43 -6.42
C ALA A 62 -16.68 -14.62 -5.21
N PHE A 63 -15.92 -13.57 -4.88
CA PHE A 63 -16.26 -12.68 -3.76
C PHE A 63 -17.51 -11.87 -4.10
N PRO A 64 -18.57 -11.88 -3.25
CA PRO A 64 -19.86 -11.28 -3.59
C PRO A 64 -19.82 -9.79 -3.90
N LEU A 65 -18.93 -9.04 -3.24
CA LEU A 65 -18.83 -7.58 -3.38
C LEU A 65 -17.90 -7.13 -4.51
N ASP A 66 -17.02 -8.03 -5.01
CA ASP A 66 -16.13 -7.76 -6.14
C ASP A 66 -15.75 -9.08 -6.83
N ARG A 67 -16.44 -9.40 -7.92
CA ARG A 67 -16.29 -10.67 -8.65
C ARG A 67 -14.91 -10.87 -9.31
N ALA A 68 -14.08 -9.85 -9.33
CA ALA A 68 -12.68 -9.98 -9.75
C ALA A 68 -11.82 -10.76 -8.74
N TYR A 69 -12.29 -10.88 -7.51
CA TYR A 69 -11.65 -11.62 -6.44
C TYR A 69 -12.39 -12.91 -6.12
N ARG A 70 -11.65 -13.86 -5.53
CA ARG A 70 -12.18 -15.11 -4.98
C ARG A 70 -11.71 -15.27 -3.54
N TYR A 71 -12.29 -16.20 -2.80
CA TYR A 71 -11.87 -16.50 -1.42
C TYR A 71 -11.81 -18.01 -1.19
N PHE A 72 -11.07 -18.42 -0.15
CA PHE A 72 -11.03 -19.80 0.29
C PHE A 72 -12.28 -20.10 1.12
N ASP A 73 -12.98 -21.17 0.78
CA ASP A 73 -14.14 -21.69 1.50
C ASP A 73 -14.02 -23.18 1.87
N ASP A 74 -13.03 -23.87 1.31
CA ASP A 74 -12.73 -25.27 1.59
C ASP A 74 -11.47 -25.40 2.47
N GLU A 75 -11.66 -25.45 3.80
CA GLU A 75 -10.60 -25.61 4.79
C GLU A 75 -9.86 -26.97 4.64
N PRO A 76 -10.55 -28.13 4.46
CA PRO A 76 -9.90 -29.39 4.18
C PRO A 76 -9.00 -29.38 2.95
N ALA A 77 -9.45 -28.82 1.84
CA ALA A 77 -8.63 -28.71 0.62
C ALA A 77 -7.38 -27.85 0.84
N LEU A 78 -7.50 -26.75 1.58
CA LEU A 78 -6.36 -25.90 1.94
C LEU A 78 -5.35 -26.67 2.83
N HIS A 79 -5.83 -27.44 3.82
CA HIS A 79 -4.96 -28.21 4.70
C HIS A 79 -4.23 -29.33 3.93
N VAL A 80 -4.92 -30.05 3.05
CA VAL A 80 -4.30 -31.07 2.16
C VAL A 80 -3.22 -30.44 1.29
N ALA A 81 -3.46 -29.25 0.73
CA ALA A 81 -2.46 -28.53 -0.07
C ALA A 81 -1.24 -28.13 0.78
N LEU A 82 -1.44 -27.65 2.01
CA LEU A 82 -0.36 -27.32 2.92
C LEU A 82 0.46 -28.57 3.31
N ASP A 83 -0.21 -29.68 3.64
CA ASP A 83 0.45 -30.94 3.98
C ASP A 83 1.28 -31.48 2.80
N ALA A 84 0.73 -31.45 1.58
CA ALA A 84 1.42 -31.88 0.36
C ALA A 84 2.65 -31.00 0.02
N LEU A 85 2.60 -29.71 0.35
CA LEU A 85 3.70 -28.78 0.15
C LEU A 85 4.79 -28.89 1.20
N ALA A 86 4.49 -29.45 2.39
CA ALA A 86 5.42 -29.58 3.51
C ALA A 86 6.24 -28.27 3.73
N PRO A 87 5.59 -27.15 4.08
CA PRO A 87 6.27 -25.87 4.23
C PRO A 87 7.22 -25.84 5.42
N ASP A 88 8.33 -25.12 5.27
CA ASP A 88 9.18 -24.72 6.39
C ASP A 88 8.59 -23.49 7.11
N MET A 89 7.84 -22.65 6.38
CA MET A 89 7.19 -21.46 6.88
C MET A 89 5.86 -21.25 6.16
N VAL A 90 4.80 -20.93 6.89
CA VAL A 90 3.50 -20.53 6.33
C VAL A 90 3.26 -19.06 6.55
N GLU A 91 3.02 -18.32 5.49
CA GLU A 91 2.57 -16.93 5.52
C GLU A 91 1.09 -16.86 5.15
N VAL A 92 0.36 -15.94 5.76
CA VAL A 92 -1.02 -15.62 5.38
C VAL A 92 -1.16 -14.12 5.15
N SER A 93 -1.67 -13.74 4.00
CA SER A 93 -1.76 -12.34 3.56
C SER A 93 -3.06 -11.63 3.94
N SER A 94 -3.84 -12.14 4.90
CA SER A 94 -5.13 -11.56 5.28
C SER A 94 -5.60 -12.05 6.65
N PRO A 95 -6.15 -11.20 7.53
CA PRO A 95 -6.62 -11.60 8.85
C PRO A 95 -8.01 -12.26 8.86
N TRP A 96 -8.55 -12.63 7.70
CA TRP A 96 -9.92 -13.15 7.56
C TRP A 96 -9.96 -14.69 7.56
N THR A 97 -10.88 -15.27 6.80
CA THR A 97 -11.15 -16.71 6.74
C THR A 97 -9.90 -17.54 6.49
N SER A 98 -9.03 -17.12 5.57
CA SER A 98 -7.77 -17.82 5.28
C SER A 98 -6.85 -17.92 6.51
N ALA A 99 -6.73 -16.85 7.30
CA ALA A 99 -5.95 -16.90 8.54
C ALA A 99 -6.57 -17.83 9.57
N THR A 100 -7.90 -17.85 9.67
CA THR A 100 -8.60 -18.79 10.57
C THR A 100 -8.39 -20.24 10.17
N MET A 101 -8.45 -20.54 8.87
CA MET A 101 -8.19 -21.88 8.33
C MET A 101 -6.74 -22.32 8.63
N VAL A 102 -5.75 -21.46 8.33
CA VAL A 102 -4.34 -21.76 8.63
C VAL A 102 -4.08 -21.87 10.14
N ALA A 103 -4.75 -21.07 10.97
CA ALA A 103 -4.65 -21.17 12.43
C ALA A 103 -5.12 -22.53 12.98
N ARG A 104 -6.00 -23.25 12.26
CA ARG A 104 -6.50 -24.59 12.59
C ARG A 104 -5.70 -25.72 11.96
N TRP A 105 -4.85 -25.41 10.99
CA TRP A 105 -3.97 -26.41 10.37
C TRP A 105 -3.05 -27.06 11.42
N ARG A 106 -2.88 -28.39 11.34
CA ARG A 106 -2.15 -29.19 12.34
C ARG A 106 -0.65 -29.36 12.06
N GLY A 107 -0.16 -28.80 10.94
CA GLY A 107 1.26 -28.83 10.64
C GLY A 107 2.11 -28.05 11.64
N SER A 108 3.40 -28.39 11.74
CA SER A 108 4.34 -27.85 12.72
C SER A 108 5.08 -26.59 12.25
N ALA A 109 4.97 -26.22 10.97
CA ALA A 109 5.67 -25.05 10.45
C ALA A 109 5.23 -23.75 11.17
N PRO A 110 6.16 -22.85 11.48
CA PRO A 110 5.84 -21.52 11.99
C PRO A 110 4.92 -20.73 11.04
N ARG A 111 4.16 -19.80 11.60
CA ARG A 111 3.13 -19.05 10.86
C ARG A 111 3.30 -17.57 11.03
N ALA A 112 3.29 -16.83 9.92
CA ALA A 112 3.25 -15.37 9.91
C ALA A 112 1.93 -14.86 9.31
N LEU A 113 1.34 -13.85 9.93
CA LEU A 113 0.22 -13.10 9.39
C LEU A 113 0.73 -11.75 8.87
N VAL A 114 0.61 -11.49 7.57
CA VAL A 114 0.99 -10.21 6.96
C VAL A 114 -0.26 -9.35 6.77
N MET A 115 -0.25 -8.18 7.40
CA MET A 115 -1.36 -7.24 7.39
C MET A 115 -1.27 -6.30 6.19
N HIS A 116 -1.74 -6.74 5.01
CA HIS A 116 -1.80 -5.90 3.80
C HIS A 116 -2.91 -4.86 3.83
N ALA A 117 -3.90 -5.02 4.68
CA ALA A 117 -5.01 -4.08 4.82
C ALA A 117 -5.34 -3.86 6.29
N ASP A 118 -5.87 -2.69 6.56
CA ASP A 118 -6.46 -2.32 7.84
C ASP A 118 -7.98 -2.18 7.68
N PRO A 119 -8.77 -3.21 8.01
CA PRO A 119 -10.20 -3.18 7.80
C PRO A 119 -10.92 -2.11 8.64
N LEU A 120 -10.45 -1.82 9.84
CA LEU A 120 -11.09 -0.80 10.68
C LEU A 120 -10.85 0.60 10.11
N ALA A 121 -9.63 0.91 9.66
CA ALA A 121 -9.34 2.20 9.05
C ALA A 121 -10.04 2.36 7.68
N ALA A 122 -10.03 1.31 6.87
CA ALA A 122 -10.63 1.36 5.54
C ALA A 122 -12.16 1.50 5.56
N TYR A 123 -12.83 0.96 6.58
CA TYR A 123 -14.28 0.92 6.65
C TYR A 123 -14.85 1.61 7.89
N ALA A 124 -14.64 1.06 9.09
CA ALA A 124 -15.32 1.49 10.30
C ALA A 124 -15.00 2.94 10.69
N TYR A 125 -13.74 3.32 10.76
CA TYR A 125 -13.36 4.69 11.10
C TYR A 125 -13.78 5.68 10.02
N ARG A 126 -13.73 5.29 8.75
CA ARG A 126 -14.21 6.14 7.65
C ARG A 126 -15.73 6.37 7.71
N TRP A 127 -16.52 5.35 8.06
CA TRP A 127 -17.98 5.47 8.10
C TRP A 127 -18.47 6.20 9.33
N PHE A 128 -17.85 5.99 10.47
CA PHE A 128 -18.34 6.46 11.76
C PHE A 128 -17.49 7.56 12.39
N GLY A 129 -16.30 7.84 11.88
CA GLY A 129 -15.36 8.82 12.45
C GLY A 129 -15.86 10.26 12.48
N ALA A 130 -16.87 10.62 11.66
CA ALA A 130 -17.50 11.94 11.71
C ALA A 130 -18.46 12.10 12.92
N VAL A 131 -18.95 10.99 13.49
CA VAL A 131 -19.99 11.00 14.54
C VAL A 131 -19.55 10.30 15.83
N ALA A 132 -18.46 9.55 15.82
CA ALA A 132 -17.96 8.81 16.97
C ALA A 132 -16.43 8.84 17.06
N ARG A 133 -15.90 8.85 18.30
CA ARG A 133 -14.45 8.73 18.55
C ARG A 133 -13.98 7.32 18.25
N ARG A 134 -12.70 7.15 17.92
CA ARG A 134 -12.09 5.84 17.60
C ARG A 134 -12.32 4.81 18.68
N GLU A 135 -12.16 5.18 19.96
CA GLU A 135 -12.36 4.28 21.09
C GLU A 135 -13.81 3.75 21.19
N THR A 136 -14.78 4.56 20.78
CA THR A 136 -16.18 4.14 20.72
C THR A 136 -16.41 3.16 19.57
N ILE A 137 -15.82 3.43 18.40
CA ILE A 137 -15.90 2.55 17.25
C ILE A 137 -15.22 1.21 17.58
N ASP A 138 -14.03 1.22 18.18
CA ASP A 138 -13.30 0.00 18.56
C ASP A 138 -14.12 -0.87 19.52
N ARG A 139 -14.81 -0.27 20.50
CA ARG A 139 -15.73 -1.01 21.40
C ARG A 139 -16.88 -1.67 20.64
N GLN A 140 -17.45 -1.00 19.64
CA GLN A 140 -18.52 -1.60 18.82
C GLN A 140 -18.00 -2.72 17.90
N PHE A 141 -16.74 -2.67 17.52
CA PHE A 141 -16.04 -3.67 16.73
C PHE A 141 -15.18 -4.62 17.58
N ASP A 142 -15.45 -4.77 18.89
CA ASP A 142 -14.69 -5.65 19.80
C ASP A 142 -14.67 -7.11 19.33
N TRP A 143 -15.69 -7.58 18.62
CA TRP A 143 -15.66 -8.90 17.98
C TRP A 143 -14.50 -9.07 17.02
N PHE A 144 -14.13 -8.03 16.27
CA PHE A 144 -12.98 -8.05 15.37
C PHE A 144 -11.65 -8.02 16.16
N TRP A 145 -11.57 -7.22 17.21
CA TRP A 145 -10.42 -7.22 18.11
C TRP A 145 -10.23 -8.57 18.81
N ARG A 146 -11.31 -9.21 19.27
CA ARG A 146 -11.25 -10.58 19.80
C ARG A 146 -10.76 -11.58 18.75
N HIS A 147 -11.20 -11.45 17.51
CA HIS A 147 -10.72 -12.27 16.40
C HIS A 147 -9.22 -12.09 16.17
N LEU A 148 -8.71 -10.84 16.08
CA LEU A 148 -7.29 -10.58 15.93
C LEU A 148 -6.45 -11.13 17.09
N ARG A 149 -6.89 -10.94 18.34
CA ARG A 149 -6.23 -11.54 19.52
C ARG A 149 -6.24 -13.08 19.50
N ALA A 150 -7.27 -13.69 18.94
CA ALA A 150 -7.31 -15.15 18.77
C ALA A 150 -6.33 -15.63 17.70
N LEU A 151 -6.14 -14.87 16.62
CA LEU A 151 -5.11 -15.14 15.61
C LEU A 151 -3.71 -14.94 16.20
N ASP A 152 -3.47 -13.85 16.94
CA ASP A 152 -2.18 -13.56 17.56
C ASP A 152 -1.66 -14.74 18.40
N LYS A 153 -2.55 -15.46 19.10
CA LYS A 153 -2.20 -16.66 19.87
C LYS A 153 -1.83 -17.89 19.04
N ARG A 154 -2.12 -17.87 17.74
CA ARG A 154 -1.93 -18.99 16.82
C ARG A 154 -0.85 -18.78 15.77
N PHE A 155 -0.43 -17.53 15.61
CA PHE A 155 0.64 -17.14 14.72
C PHE A 155 1.88 -16.79 15.54
N ASP A 156 3.05 -17.08 14.98
CA ASP A 156 4.34 -16.80 15.63
C ASP A 156 4.79 -15.36 15.36
N LEU A 157 4.25 -14.74 14.29
CA LEU A 157 4.60 -13.40 13.87
C LEU A 157 3.40 -12.70 13.20
N ILE A 158 3.19 -11.43 13.52
CA ILE A 158 2.27 -10.53 12.80
C ILE A 158 3.07 -9.40 12.19
N VAL A 159 3.13 -9.33 10.88
CA VAL A 159 3.91 -8.36 10.12
C VAL A 159 3.04 -7.19 9.70
N CYS A 160 3.41 -5.99 10.10
CA CYS A 160 2.78 -4.73 9.72
C CYS A 160 3.74 -3.89 8.91
N ALA A 161 3.25 -3.23 7.85
CA ALA A 161 4.07 -2.40 7.00
C ALA A 161 4.26 -0.96 7.51
N SER A 162 3.57 -0.56 8.60
CA SER A 162 3.69 0.77 9.20
C SER A 162 3.73 0.75 10.71
N ARG A 163 4.39 1.76 11.28
CA ARG A 163 4.41 1.99 12.73
C ARG A 163 3.04 2.36 13.28
N ASP A 164 2.23 3.08 12.49
CA ASP A 164 0.88 3.46 12.88
C ASP A 164 0.01 2.21 13.10
N LEU A 165 0.00 1.28 12.14
CA LEU A 165 -0.73 0.03 12.25
C LEU A 165 -0.18 -0.83 13.40
N SER A 166 1.14 -0.97 13.54
CA SER A 166 1.78 -1.72 14.63
C SER A 166 1.37 -1.20 16.00
N ARG A 167 1.50 0.11 16.23
CA ARG A 167 1.09 0.75 17.50
C ARG A 167 -0.38 0.50 17.83
N ARG A 168 -1.25 0.59 16.84
CA ARG A 168 -2.68 0.39 17.02
C ARG A 168 -3.03 -1.06 17.33
N LEU A 169 -2.43 -2.03 16.65
CA LEU A 169 -2.64 -3.46 16.93
C LEU A 169 -2.09 -3.84 18.31
N THR A 170 -0.92 -3.30 18.70
CA THR A 170 -0.36 -3.49 20.05
C THR A 170 -1.29 -2.90 21.11
N ALA A 171 -1.81 -1.68 20.91
CA ALA A 171 -2.81 -1.08 21.79
C ALA A 171 -4.12 -1.89 21.86
N GLY A 172 -4.45 -2.62 20.78
CA GLY A 172 -5.57 -3.57 20.71
C GLY A 172 -5.32 -4.91 21.41
N GLY A 173 -4.13 -5.10 22.01
CA GLY A 173 -3.77 -6.28 22.81
C GLY A 173 -3.16 -7.43 22.00
N LEU A 174 -2.52 -7.15 20.84
CA LEU A 174 -1.71 -8.12 20.11
C LEU A 174 -0.24 -7.98 20.55
N GLU A 175 0.47 -9.10 20.67
CA GLU A 175 1.82 -9.17 21.25
C GLU A 175 2.91 -9.52 20.23
N ARG A 176 2.59 -10.29 19.18
CA ARG A 176 3.57 -10.84 18.21
C ARG A 176 3.79 -9.95 17.00
N ILE A 177 3.73 -8.63 17.20
CA ILE A 177 3.80 -7.65 16.13
C ILE A 177 5.23 -7.25 15.82
N VAL A 178 5.56 -7.22 14.53
CA VAL A 178 6.76 -6.58 14.01
C VAL A 178 6.38 -5.56 12.96
N THR A 179 7.12 -4.44 12.94
CA THR A 179 7.02 -3.47 11.85
C THR A 179 8.09 -3.80 10.83
N GLU A 180 7.65 -4.16 9.61
CA GLU A 180 8.53 -4.45 8.49
C GLU A 180 8.07 -3.62 7.28
N PRO A 181 8.52 -2.37 7.15
CA PRO A 181 8.10 -1.49 6.08
C PRO A 181 8.44 -2.09 4.72
N MET A 182 7.52 -1.98 3.77
CA MET A 182 7.80 -2.28 2.38
C MET A 182 8.84 -1.31 1.81
N GLY A 183 9.09 -1.35 0.53
CA GLY A 183 10.00 -0.45 -0.16
C GLY A 183 9.53 -0.16 -1.57
N VAL A 184 10.37 0.55 -2.32
CA VAL A 184 10.17 0.83 -3.73
C VAL A 184 10.91 -0.20 -4.60
N GLU A 185 10.51 -0.30 -5.85
CA GLU A 185 11.20 -1.10 -6.84
C GLU A 185 12.59 -0.54 -7.13
N PRO A 186 13.67 -1.32 -6.93
CA PRO A 186 15.03 -0.82 -7.13
C PRO A 186 15.25 -0.34 -8.57
N GLY A 187 15.93 0.78 -8.75
CA GLY A 187 16.35 1.29 -10.05
C GLY A 187 15.24 1.88 -10.93
N ILE A 188 13.99 1.95 -10.45
CA ILE A 188 12.87 2.48 -11.24
C ILE A 188 12.65 3.97 -10.95
N PHE A 189 12.67 4.37 -9.69
CA PHE A 189 12.36 5.74 -9.26
C PHE A 189 13.64 6.50 -8.94
N SER A 190 13.77 7.71 -9.51
CA SER A 190 14.93 8.58 -9.28
C SER A 190 14.56 10.05 -9.54
N PRO A 191 15.10 11.00 -8.77
CA PRO A 191 14.98 12.42 -9.08
C PRO A 191 15.55 12.81 -10.45
N THR A 192 16.52 12.03 -10.95
CA THR A 192 17.18 12.26 -12.25
C THR A 192 16.28 12.02 -13.45
N LEU A 193 15.11 11.38 -13.26
CA LEU A 193 14.11 11.14 -14.30
C LEU A 193 13.22 12.37 -14.56
N ARG A 194 13.49 13.50 -13.92
CA ARG A 194 12.74 14.73 -14.18
C ARG A 194 12.89 15.15 -15.63
N ASP A 195 11.74 15.36 -16.29
CA ASP A 195 11.60 15.76 -17.68
C ASP A 195 10.87 17.12 -17.74
N GLU A 196 11.60 18.17 -18.09
CA GLU A 196 11.02 19.53 -18.16
C GLU A 196 10.10 19.69 -19.38
N ALA A 197 10.28 18.94 -20.46
CA ALA A 197 9.39 18.98 -21.61
C ALA A 197 8.04 18.32 -21.24
N LEU A 198 8.07 17.18 -20.58
CA LEU A 198 6.86 16.56 -20.02
C LEU A 198 6.16 17.51 -19.04
N ARG A 199 6.91 18.12 -18.11
CA ARG A 199 6.35 19.09 -17.16
C ARG A 199 5.63 20.24 -17.86
N ALA A 200 6.27 20.84 -18.88
CA ALA A 200 5.68 21.94 -19.64
C ALA A 200 4.37 21.51 -20.32
N SER A 201 4.34 20.35 -20.95
CA SER A 201 3.12 19.83 -21.58
C SER A 201 1.99 19.53 -20.59
N LEU A 202 2.33 19.09 -19.38
CA LEU A 202 1.34 18.86 -18.31
C LEU A 202 0.78 20.16 -17.75
N LEU A 203 1.60 21.20 -17.60
CA LEU A 203 1.14 22.53 -17.20
C LEU A 203 0.24 23.16 -18.26
N GLU A 204 0.61 23.04 -19.55
CA GLU A 204 -0.23 23.49 -20.66
C GLU A 204 -1.59 22.77 -20.66
N ARG A 205 -1.58 21.46 -20.45
CA ARG A 205 -2.82 20.66 -20.31
C ARG A 205 -3.70 21.13 -19.14
N CYS A 206 -3.10 21.65 -18.08
CA CYS A 206 -3.79 22.24 -16.94
C CYS A 206 -4.09 23.73 -17.13
N ALA A 207 -3.91 24.30 -18.34
CA ALA A 207 -4.09 25.73 -18.65
C ALA A 207 -3.31 26.64 -17.68
N LEU A 208 -2.05 26.31 -17.40
CA LEU A 208 -1.19 26.99 -16.44
C LEU A 208 0.12 27.47 -17.07
N PRO A 209 0.70 28.58 -16.57
CA PRO A 209 2.01 29.04 -17.00
C PRO A 209 3.15 28.12 -16.52
N SER A 210 4.32 28.26 -17.12
CA SER A 210 5.48 27.39 -16.89
C SER A 210 6.04 27.43 -15.45
N ASP A 211 5.82 28.52 -14.73
CA ASP A 211 6.24 28.75 -13.36
C ASP A 211 5.22 28.28 -12.31
N ALA A 212 4.07 27.77 -12.75
CA ALA A 212 3.05 27.24 -11.85
C ALA A 212 3.53 25.97 -11.10
N THR A 213 2.98 25.77 -9.92
CA THR A 213 3.21 24.53 -9.15
C THR A 213 2.34 23.40 -9.68
N LEU A 214 2.96 22.24 -9.98
CA LEU A 214 2.28 21.06 -10.47
C LEU A 214 2.23 19.96 -9.40
N LEU A 215 1.06 19.72 -8.85
CA LEU A 215 0.79 18.68 -7.88
C LEU A 215 0.32 17.38 -8.57
N VAL A 216 0.56 16.26 -7.94
CA VAL A 216 0.08 14.95 -8.42
C VAL A 216 -0.54 14.15 -7.30
N SER A 217 -1.59 13.41 -7.61
CA SER A 217 -2.19 12.38 -6.76
C SER A 217 -2.39 11.11 -7.59
N VAL A 218 -1.97 9.96 -7.09
CA VAL A 218 -1.99 8.68 -7.82
C VAL A 218 -2.70 7.61 -7.00
N GLY A 219 -3.60 6.86 -7.64
CA GLY A 219 -4.25 5.71 -7.00
C GLY A 219 -5.62 5.35 -7.58
N ARG A 220 -6.21 4.27 -7.07
CA ARG A 220 -7.57 3.91 -7.43
C ARG A 220 -8.55 5.03 -7.05
N PHE A 221 -9.52 5.30 -7.91
CA PHE A 221 -10.61 6.22 -7.58
C PHE A 221 -11.65 5.52 -6.71
N ALA A 222 -11.30 5.38 -5.44
CA ALA A 222 -12.06 4.70 -4.41
C ALA A 222 -12.34 5.65 -3.23
N PRO A 223 -13.42 5.42 -2.45
CA PRO A 223 -13.87 6.36 -1.41
C PRO A 223 -12.84 6.64 -0.32
N GLU A 224 -12.02 5.66 0.04
CA GLU A 224 -10.99 5.79 1.07
C GLU A 224 -9.87 6.76 0.69
N LYS A 225 -9.70 7.04 -0.61
CA LYS A 225 -8.69 8.00 -1.11
C LYS A 225 -9.12 9.47 -1.02
N ARG A 226 -10.38 9.75 -0.64
CA ARG A 226 -10.92 11.10 -0.38
C ARG A 226 -10.67 12.12 -1.49
N TRP A 227 -10.73 11.68 -2.74
CA TRP A 227 -10.46 12.51 -3.92
C TRP A 227 -11.20 13.87 -3.94
N PRO A 228 -12.52 13.93 -3.62
CA PRO A 228 -13.21 15.22 -3.57
C PRO A 228 -12.62 16.20 -2.54
N MET A 229 -12.13 15.69 -1.39
CA MET A 229 -11.44 16.50 -0.38
C MET A 229 -10.13 17.09 -0.93
N VAL A 230 -9.34 16.27 -1.64
CA VAL A 230 -8.09 16.73 -2.27
C VAL A 230 -8.39 17.81 -3.32
N VAL A 231 -9.39 17.57 -4.19
CA VAL A 231 -9.83 18.55 -5.20
C VAL A 231 -10.26 19.87 -4.57
N GLU A 232 -11.07 19.82 -3.52
CA GLU A 232 -11.55 21.00 -2.81
C GLU A 232 -10.41 21.79 -2.17
N ALA A 233 -9.49 21.09 -1.48
CA ALA A 233 -8.36 21.73 -0.82
C ALA A 233 -7.40 22.40 -1.81
N VAL A 234 -7.08 21.73 -2.94
CA VAL A 234 -6.24 22.30 -4.00
C VAL A 234 -6.93 23.48 -4.68
N THR A 235 -8.22 23.38 -4.97
CA THR A 235 -8.99 24.51 -5.56
C THR A 235 -8.96 25.74 -4.64
N ARG A 236 -9.09 25.52 -3.32
CA ARG A 236 -9.01 26.59 -2.33
C ARG A 236 -7.62 27.22 -2.26
N ALA A 237 -6.57 26.39 -2.12
CA ALA A 237 -5.21 26.88 -2.02
C ALA A 237 -4.70 27.54 -3.31
N GLY A 238 -5.26 27.15 -4.46
CA GLY A 238 -4.93 27.69 -5.78
C GLY A 238 -5.68 28.99 -6.14
N TYR A 239 -6.51 29.56 -5.25
CA TYR A 239 -7.29 30.77 -5.56
C TYR A 239 -6.39 31.97 -5.87
N ASP A 240 -5.33 32.14 -5.09
CA ASP A 240 -4.38 33.27 -5.22
C ASP A 240 -3.05 32.89 -5.86
N ARG A 241 -2.89 31.63 -6.29
CA ARG A 241 -1.61 31.08 -6.80
C ARG A 241 -1.83 30.11 -7.94
N PRO A 242 -1.00 30.13 -9.00
CA PRO A 242 -1.10 29.19 -10.10
C PRO A 242 -0.67 27.79 -9.65
N VAL A 243 -1.65 26.89 -9.44
CA VAL A 243 -1.44 25.51 -9.05
C VAL A 243 -2.28 24.55 -9.87
N GLY A 244 -1.65 23.50 -10.39
CA GLY A 244 -2.29 22.40 -11.08
C GLY A 244 -2.30 21.11 -10.26
N LEU A 245 -3.29 20.26 -10.53
CA LEU A 245 -3.40 18.94 -9.92
C LEU A 245 -3.65 17.87 -10.99
N LEU A 246 -2.79 16.89 -11.05
CA LEU A 246 -2.99 15.66 -11.82
C LEU A 246 -3.58 14.58 -10.93
N LEU A 247 -4.75 14.09 -11.30
CA LEU A 247 -5.41 12.95 -10.64
C LEU A 247 -5.21 11.72 -11.52
N VAL A 248 -4.23 10.87 -11.19
CA VAL A 248 -3.84 9.70 -11.99
C VAL A 248 -4.52 8.46 -11.45
N GLY A 249 -5.40 7.86 -12.24
CA GLY A 249 -6.09 6.64 -11.83
C GLY A 249 -7.43 6.41 -12.50
N THR A 250 -8.13 5.41 -11.99
CA THR A 250 -9.51 5.07 -12.38
C THR A 250 -10.22 4.36 -11.24
N GLY A 251 -11.54 4.29 -11.31
CA GLY A 251 -12.35 3.57 -10.33
C GLY A 251 -13.79 4.08 -10.25
N ARG A 252 -14.53 3.51 -9.30
CA ARG A 252 -15.98 3.79 -9.16
C ARG A 252 -16.32 5.22 -8.76
N GLU A 253 -15.37 5.99 -8.25
CA GLU A 253 -15.56 7.40 -7.86
C GLU A 253 -15.31 8.39 -9.00
N CYS A 254 -14.97 7.95 -10.24
CA CYS A 254 -14.68 8.84 -11.39
C CYS A 254 -15.73 9.94 -11.55
N GLY A 255 -17.02 9.59 -11.60
CA GLY A 255 -18.09 10.56 -11.79
C GLY A 255 -18.25 11.53 -10.59
N ARG A 256 -17.91 11.10 -9.38
CA ARG A 256 -17.91 11.97 -8.19
C ARG A 256 -16.75 12.95 -8.21
N ILE A 257 -15.57 12.47 -8.62
CA ILE A 257 -14.37 13.30 -8.78
C ILE A 257 -14.60 14.34 -9.87
N GLN A 258 -15.10 13.94 -11.04
CA GLN A 258 -15.41 14.83 -12.14
C GLN A 258 -16.39 15.94 -11.74
N ARG A 259 -17.42 15.60 -10.94
CA ARG A 259 -18.33 16.62 -10.38
C ARG A 259 -17.64 17.53 -9.38
N ALA A 260 -16.69 17.02 -8.58
CA ALA A 260 -15.96 17.81 -7.61
C ALA A 260 -15.03 18.85 -8.27
N THR A 261 -14.47 18.56 -9.45
CA THR A 261 -13.64 19.52 -10.18
C THR A 261 -14.43 20.75 -10.66
N ARG A 262 -15.75 20.62 -10.82
CA ARG A 262 -16.66 21.72 -11.26
C ARG A 262 -16.15 22.47 -12.50
N GLY A 263 -15.46 21.77 -13.41
CA GLY A 263 -14.87 22.37 -14.61
C GLY A 263 -13.61 23.22 -14.35
N ASN A 264 -12.98 23.11 -13.18
CA ASN A 264 -11.70 23.76 -12.92
C ASN A 264 -10.66 23.26 -13.93
N PRO A 265 -10.15 24.09 -14.86
CA PRO A 265 -9.23 23.66 -15.93
C PRO A 265 -7.85 23.25 -15.39
N HIS A 266 -7.52 23.66 -14.17
CA HIS A 266 -6.23 23.37 -13.54
C HIS A 266 -6.18 22.00 -12.86
N ILE A 267 -7.30 21.24 -12.86
CA ILE A 267 -7.38 19.89 -12.29
C ILE A 267 -7.65 18.88 -13.40
N CYS A 268 -6.64 18.10 -13.74
CA CYS A 268 -6.66 17.15 -14.84
C CYS A 268 -6.77 15.71 -14.36
N MET A 269 -7.80 14.98 -14.80
CA MET A 269 -7.89 13.53 -14.63
C MET A 269 -7.07 12.84 -15.72
N VAL A 270 -6.19 11.94 -15.30
CA VAL A 270 -5.26 11.17 -16.15
C VAL A 270 -5.57 9.69 -15.99
N PRO A 271 -5.67 8.91 -17.06
CA PRO A 271 -5.81 7.45 -16.97
C PRO A 271 -4.70 6.81 -16.12
N PRO A 272 -4.93 5.61 -15.58
CA PRO A 272 -3.90 4.90 -14.83
C PRO A 272 -2.70 4.60 -15.73
N ILE A 273 -1.49 4.83 -15.21
CA ILE A 273 -0.23 4.58 -15.90
C ILE A 273 0.28 3.20 -15.47
N GLY A 274 0.21 2.23 -16.37
CA GLY A 274 0.67 0.85 -16.12
C GLY A 274 2.19 0.69 -16.24
N ASP A 275 2.82 1.50 -17.08
CA ASP A 275 4.28 1.53 -17.24
C ASP A 275 4.93 2.22 -16.02
N ARG A 276 5.78 1.46 -15.32
CA ARG A 276 6.46 1.92 -14.10
C ARG A 276 7.48 3.02 -14.40
N ALA A 277 8.16 2.96 -15.55
CA ALA A 277 9.13 3.99 -15.95
C ALA A 277 8.42 5.32 -16.29
N ALA A 278 7.29 5.25 -17.00
CA ALA A 278 6.48 6.42 -17.29
C ALA A 278 5.90 7.05 -16.00
N LEU A 279 5.47 6.23 -15.04
CA LEU A 279 5.03 6.72 -13.72
C LEU A 279 6.17 7.41 -12.96
N ALA A 280 7.37 6.83 -12.97
CA ALA A 280 8.55 7.39 -12.31
C ALA A 280 8.93 8.76 -12.91
N THR A 281 8.92 8.87 -14.24
CA THR A 281 9.16 10.14 -14.96
C THR A 281 8.09 11.18 -14.60
N LEU A 282 6.82 10.78 -14.57
CA LEU A 282 5.73 11.68 -14.16
C LEU A 282 5.94 12.20 -12.74
N LEU A 283 6.19 11.31 -11.77
CA LEU A 283 6.43 11.70 -10.38
C LEU A 283 7.62 12.65 -10.27
N ALA A 284 8.75 12.32 -10.88
CA ALA A 284 9.94 13.17 -10.86
C ALA A 284 9.69 14.56 -11.48
N SER A 285 8.75 14.67 -12.44
CA SER A 285 8.44 15.90 -13.16
C SER A 285 7.40 16.81 -12.47
N CYS A 286 6.77 16.34 -11.40
CA CYS A 286 5.86 17.13 -10.56
C CYS A 286 6.59 17.86 -9.41
N ASP A 287 5.87 18.66 -8.62
CA ASP A 287 6.45 19.44 -7.51
C ASP A 287 6.10 18.92 -6.13
N ALA A 288 4.97 18.26 -5.94
CA ALA A 288 4.62 17.51 -4.73
C ALA A 288 3.56 16.43 -4.99
N LEU A 289 3.63 15.35 -4.20
CA LEU A 289 2.53 14.38 -4.10
C LEU A 289 1.54 14.86 -3.04
N VAL A 290 0.26 14.91 -3.40
CA VAL A 290 -0.84 15.13 -2.44
C VAL A 290 -1.59 13.81 -2.24
N HIS A 291 -1.72 13.33 -1.00
CA HIS A 291 -2.39 12.08 -0.70
C HIS A 291 -3.50 12.27 0.33
N GLY A 292 -4.70 11.73 0.05
CA GLY A 292 -5.89 11.96 0.87
C GLY A 292 -6.26 10.81 1.83
N CYS A 293 -5.57 9.67 1.78
CA CYS A 293 -5.97 8.45 2.49
C CYS A 293 -5.18 8.24 3.79
N GLU A 294 -5.87 8.22 4.91
CA GLU A 294 -5.33 7.86 6.22
C GLU A 294 -5.34 6.35 6.52
N ALA A 295 -5.98 5.55 5.65
CA ALA A 295 -6.16 4.12 5.85
C ALA A 295 -5.09 3.24 5.15
N GLU A 296 -4.01 3.85 4.68
CA GLU A 296 -2.91 3.11 4.07
C GLU A 296 -2.14 2.29 5.11
N THR A 297 -1.82 1.06 4.76
CA THR A 297 -0.92 0.23 5.58
C THR A 297 0.54 0.56 5.35
N PHE A 298 0.92 1.01 4.14
CA PHE A 298 2.28 1.47 3.81
C PHE A 298 2.30 2.74 2.97
N CYS A 299 1.39 2.85 1.99
CA CYS A 299 1.35 3.91 0.99
C CYS A 299 2.50 3.82 -0.03
N MET A 300 2.44 2.81 -0.90
CA MET A 300 3.45 2.60 -1.96
C MET A 300 3.75 3.88 -2.77
N VAL A 301 2.70 4.61 -3.16
CA VAL A 301 2.88 5.82 -3.99
C VAL A 301 3.64 6.94 -3.26
N ALA A 302 3.51 7.04 -1.93
CA ALA A 302 4.30 8.00 -1.15
C ALA A 302 5.79 7.61 -1.13
N ALA A 303 6.10 6.33 -0.99
CA ALA A 303 7.46 5.83 -1.08
C ALA A 303 8.06 6.04 -2.49
N GLU A 304 7.28 5.77 -3.55
CA GLU A 304 7.65 6.00 -4.95
C GLU A 304 7.90 7.50 -5.23
N ALA A 305 7.04 8.38 -4.71
CA ALA A 305 7.23 9.81 -4.80
C ALA A 305 8.53 10.27 -4.11
N ARG A 306 8.79 9.79 -2.89
CA ARG A 306 10.05 10.07 -2.18
C ARG A 306 11.27 9.60 -2.97
N ALA A 307 11.24 8.39 -3.50
CA ALA A 307 12.33 7.86 -4.33
C ALA A 307 12.51 8.66 -5.64
N SER A 308 11.46 9.36 -6.11
CA SER A 308 11.50 10.29 -7.24
C SER A 308 11.93 11.72 -6.83
N GLY A 309 12.31 11.95 -5.57
CA GLY A 309 12.66 13.26 -5.04
C GLY A 309 11.49 14.23 -4.94
N LEU A 310 10.28 13.70 -4.75
CA LEU A 310 9.06 14.48 -4.70
C LEU A 310 8.61 14.69 -3.24
N PRO A 311 8.42 15.95 -2.80
CA PRO A 311 7.88 16.27 -1.49
C PRO A 311 6.50 15.67 -1.28
N LEU A 312 6.15 15.35 -0.04
CA LEU A 312 4.88 14.77 0.33
C LEU A 312 3.97 15.77 1.04
N ILE A 313 2.67 15.80 0.68
CA ILE A 313 1.60 16.43 1.45
C ILE A 313 0.61 15.31 1.79
N VAL A 314 0.68 14.81 3.02
CA VAL A 314 0.03 13.55 3.42
C VAL A 314 -0.65 13.67 4.79
N PRO A 315 -1.68 12.84 5.09
CA PRO A 315 -2.30 12.85 6.41
C PRO A 315 -1.31 12.36 7.49
N GLU A 316 -1.38 12.92 8.69
CA GLU A 316 -0.59 12.53 9.87
C GLU A 316 -1.10 11.22 10.53
N ALA A 317 -1.57 10.29 9.71
CA ALA A 317 -2.02 8.96 10.14
C ALA A 317 -1.83 7.93 9.03
N GLY A 318 -1.78 6.67 9.43
CA GLY A 318 -1.59 5.51 8.54
C GLY A 318 -0.18 5.44 7.96
N GLY A 319 0.02 4.54 7.00
CA GLY A 319 1.33 4.30 6.40
C GLY A 319 1.87 5.49 5.58
N ALA A 320 1.03 6.45 5.19
CA ALA A 320 1.46 7.67 4.53
C ALA A 320 2.23 8.59 5.50
N ALA A 321 1.78 8.68 6.76
CA ALA A 321 2.47 9.44 7.80
C ALA A 321 3.89 8.91 8.08
N ASP A 322 4.07 7.61 8.04
CA ASP A 322 5.39 6.97 8.24
C ASP A 322 6.40 7.30 7.14
N GLN A 323 5.91 7.75 5.97
CA GLN A 323 6.75 8.20 4.85
C GLN A 323 7.15 9.67 4.97
N LEU A 324 6.49 10.43 5.85
CA LEU A 324 6.78 11.86 6.01
C LEU A 324 8.08 12.05 6.79
N VAL A 325 8.99 12.82 6.22
CA VAL A 325 10.24 13.23 6.85
C VAL A 325 10.22 14.74 7.06
N PRO A 326 10.60 15.24 8.25
CA PRO A 326 10.63 16.67 8.52
C PRO A 326 11.47 17.44 7.49
N GLY A 327 10.88 18.49 6.91
CA GLY A 327 11.53 19.31 5.90
C GLY A 327 11.44 18.78 4.45
N GLU A 328 11.02 17.52 4.23
CA GLU A 328 10.80 16.93 2.91
C GLU A 328 9.32 16.94 2.49
N GLY A 329 8.43 17.41 3.36
CA GLY A 329 7.00 17.45 3.11
C GLY A 329 6.24 18.07 4.27
N ILE A 330 4.91 18.06 4.17
CA ILE A 330 4.00 18.66 5.15
C ILE A 330 2.90 17.66 5.50
N GLY A 331 2.71 17.42 6.80
CA GLY A 331 1.60 16.65 7.34
C GLY A 331 0.34 17.51 7.51
N TYR A 332 -0.83 16.86 7.47
CA TYR A 332 -2.10 17.52 7.77
C TYR A 332 -3.02 16.58 8.56
N GLN A 333 -4.00 17.16 9.28
CA GLN A 333 -4.96 16.38 10.06
C GLN A 333 -5.83 15.50 9.15
N PRO A 334 -5.91 14.18 9.41
CA PRO A 334 -6.64 13.24 8.57
C PRO A 334 -8.11 13.63 8.36
N ALA A 335 -8.60 13.45 7.14
CA ALA A 335 -9.99 13.73 6.76
C ALA A 335 -10.46 15.18 6.96
N ASP A 336 -9.53 16.13 7.06
CA ASP A 336 -9.81 17.57 7.24
C ASP A 336 -9.38 18.37 6.02
N THR A 337 -10.35 18.85 5.24
CA THR A 337 -10.14 19.69 4.06
C THR A 337 -9.43 21.00 4.38
N ARG A 338 -9.74 21.59 5.55
CA ARG A 338 -9.14 22.88 5.95
C ARG A 338 -7.68 22.72 6.32
N SER A 339 -7.37 21.65 7.07
CA SER A 339 -5.99 21.31 7.41
C SER A 339 -5.15 20.99 6.17
N LEU A 340 -5.72 20.25 5.20
CA LEU A 340 -5.06 19.99 3.92
C LEU A 340 -4.84 21.28 3.11
N ALA A 341 -5.84 22.17 3.05
CA ALA A 341 -5.69 23.46 2.37
C ALA A 341 -4.60 24.33 3.02
N ALA A 342 -4.54 24.39 4.35
CA ALA A 342 -3.49 25.12 5.07
C ALA A 342 -2.08 24.52 4.83
N ALA A 343 -1.96 23.18 4.74
CA ALA A 343 -0.71 22.53 4.39
C ALA A 343 -0.27 22.87 2.95
N LEU A 344 -1.22 22.91 2.01
CA LEU A 344 -0.97 23.33 0.63
C LEU A 344 -0.58 24.82 0.56
N GLU A 345 -1.29 25.70 1.25
CA GLU A 345 -0.96 27.14 1.35
C GLU A 345 0.47 27.34 1.90
N THR A 346 0.84 26.57 2.94
CA THR A 346 2.20 26.59 3.51
C THR A 346 3.24 26.11 2.49
N PHE A 347 2.95 25.04 1.75
CA PHE A 347 3.84 24.55 0.68
C PHE A 347 4.00 25.57 -0.43
N LEU A 348 2.91 26.16 -0.89
CA LEU A 348 2.88 27.17 -1.97
C LEU A 348 3.49 28.52 -1.54
N ALA A 349 3.40 28.90 -0.26
CA ALA A 349 4.04 30.10 0.28
C ALA A 349 5.56 29.93 0.43
N GLY A 350 6.00 28.67 0.64
CA GLY A 350 7.43 28.32 0.69
C GLY A 350 8.03 28.16 -0.70
N SER A 351 9.27 27.73 -0.73
CA SER A 351 9.95 27.39 -1.99
C SER A 351 9.72 25.92 -2.33
N ALA A 352 8.85 25.61 -3.30
CA ALA A 352 8.69 24.25 -3.83
C ALA A 352 10.05 23.67 -4.27
N ALA A 353 10.91 24.50 -4.87
CA ALA A 353 12.26 24.09 -5.25
C ALA A 353 13.13 23.68 -4.04
N ALA A 354 13.02 24.39 -2.90
CA ALA A 354 13.75 24.03 -1.69
C ALA A 354 13.25 22.71 -1.06
N TYR A 355 11.93 22.48 -1.05
CA TYR A 355 11.37 21.18 -0.63
C TYR A 355 11.86 20.05 -1.54
N ARG A 356 11.81 20.26 -2.85
CA ARG A 356 12.30 19.27 -3.82
C ARG A 356 13.79 19.00 -3.70
N ALA A 357 14.61 20.02 -3.49
CA ALA A 357 16.06 19.84 -3.32
C ALA A 357 16.36 18.93 -2.12
N ARG A 358 15.66 19.13 -0.99
CA ARG A 358 15.79 18.27 0.20
C ARG A 358 15.31 16.84 -0.08
N ALA A 359 14.13 16.70 -0.68
CA ALA A 359 13.57 15.39 -1.05
C ALA A 359 14.46 14.64 -2.03
N ALA A 360 15.09 15.33 -3.00
CA ALA A 360 16.01 14.72 -3.96
C ALA A 360 17.30 14.22 -3.30
N VAL A 361 17.84 14.94 -2.31
CA VAL A 361 18.99 14.48 -1.52
C VAL A 361 18.67 13.24 -0.70
N ALA A 362 17.46 13.15 -0.16
CA ALA A 362 17.02 12.01 0.65
C ALA A 362 16.58 10.79 -0.17
N ALA A 363 16.24 10.96 -1.44
CA ALA A 363 15.68 9.91 -2.31
C ALA A 363 16.51 8.61 -2.37
N PRO A 364 17.87 8.63 -2.43
CA PRO A 364 18.67 7.40 -2.42
C PRO A 364 18.54 6.57 -1.14
N GLY A 365 18.13 7.18 -0.02
CA GLY A 365 17.88 6.50 1.26
C GLY A 365 16.52 5.84 1.39
N VAL A 366 15.64 5.94 0.38
CA VAL A 366 14.35 5.28 0.40
C VAL A 366 14.50 3.76 0.31
N ARG A 367 13.90 3.05 1.27
CA ARG A 367 13.97 1.60 1.37
C ARG A 367 13.51 0.92 0.07
N THR A 368 14.22 -0.12 -0.34
CA THR A 368 13.87 -0.93 -1.51
C THR A 368 13.03 -2.15 -1.11
N MET A 369 12.29 -2.71 -2.08
CA MET A 369 11.57 -3.97 -1.89
C MET A 369 12.52 -5.15 -1.64
N ASP A 370 13.73 -5.11 -2.20
CA ASP A 370 14.73 -6.16 -1.97
C ASP A 370 15.20 -6.15 -0.51
N ALA A 371 15.42 -4.96 0.08
CA ALA A 371 15.72 -4.82 1.49
C ALA A 371 14.56 -5.32 2.38
N HIS A 372 13.31 -4.99 2.02
CA HIS A 372 12.14 -5.51 2.72
C HIS A 372 12.09 -7.04 2.74
N PHE A 373 12.26 -7.69 1.59
CA PHE A 373 12.21 -9.15 1.53
C PHE A 373 13.40 -9.81 2.21
N ALA A 374 14.60 -9.22 2.13
CA ALA A 374 15.76 -9.71 2.86
C ALA A 374 15.50 -9.76 4.38
N ASP A 375 14.97 -8.67 4.94
CA ASP A 375 14.67 -8.58 6.36
C ASP A 375 13.50 -9.52 6.75
N LEU A 376 12.46 -9.61 5.91
CA LEU A 376 11.32 -10.51 6.13
C LEU A 376 11.78 -11.99 6.15
N PHE A 377 12.60 -12.40 5.18
CA PHE A 377 13.10 -13.77 5.12
C PHE A 377 14.09 -14.08 6.25
N ALA A 378 14.88 -13.11 6.70
CA ALA A 378 15.73 -13.26 7.89
C ALA A 378 14.89 -13.50 9.15
N ARG A 379 13.74 -12.82 9.31
CA ARG A 379 12.81 -13.08 10.41
C ARG A 379 12.21 -14.49 10.33
N TYR A 380 11.87 -14.96 9.14
CA TYR A 380 11.34 -16.32 8.94
C TYR A 380 12.40 -17.37 9.27
N ALA A 381 13.65 -17.15 8.85
CA ALA A 381 14.76 -18.03 9.18
C ALA A 381 15.00 -18.14 10.71
N ALA A 382 14.82 -17.03 11.43
CA ALA A 382 14.93 -17.03 12.90
C ALA A 382 13.83 -17.85 13.60
N LEU A 383 12.67 -18.05 12.96
CA LEU A 383 11.59 -18.91 13.46
C LEU A 383 11.77 -20.39 13.07
N THR A 384 12.70 -20.71 12.17
CA THR A 384 12.97 -22.05 11.66
C THR A 384 14.41 -22.51 11.97
N PRO A 385 14.85 -22.52 13.25
CA PRO A 385 16.22 -22.94 13.60
C PRO A 385 16.40 -24.43 13.26
N GLY A 386 17.38 -24.75 12.41
CA GLY A 386 17.71 -26.10 11.97
C GLY A 386 17.65 -26.34 10.46
N ILE A 387 17.17 -25.38 9.66
CA ILE A 387 17.11 -25.47 8.19
C ILE A 387 18.28 -24.74 7.53
N VAL A 388 19.02 -23.90 8.27
CA VAL A 388 20.04 -22.99 7.73
C VAL A 388 21.43 -23.62 7.57
N ASP A 389 21.66 -24.84 8.07
CA ASP A 389 23.00 -25.49 8.08
C ASP A 389 23.24 -26.50 6.95
N VAL A 390 22.54 -26.39 5.81
CA VAL A 390 22.83 -27.22 4.64
C VAL A 390 22.93 -26.31 3.39
N ALA A 391 24.04 -25.61 3.26
CA ALA A 391 24.47 -24.98 2.03
C ALA A 391 25.98 -25.15 1.84
#